data_8c77a8a937e650fd115d1b455f62060f
#
_entry.id   8c77a8a937e650fd115d1b455f62060f
#
_cell.length_a   1.000
_cell.length_b   1.000
_cell.length_c   1.000
_cell.angle_alpha   90.00
_cell.angle_beta   90.00
_cell.angle_gamma   90.00
#
_symmetry.space_group_name_H-M   'P 1'
#
loop_
_entity.id
_entity.type
_entity.pdbx_description
1 polymer ?
#
loop_
_entity_poly.entity_id
_entity_poly.type
_entity_poly.pdbx_seq_one_letter_code
_entity_poly.pdbx_strand_id
1 'polypeptide(L)'
;MTQDNSAPVTPLWSRVWRSQRENLILILIALLLAFLIRTFVAEPRYIPSDSMLPTLHMGDRLVVEKISYWLHPPTTGDIIVFEPPQQLQKMGYAKDQAFIKRVIGKPGDVVAVAHGKVYVNDQPLQEDYIAELPAYEWGPQQVAENEFFVMGDNRNDSNDSHVWGFLPKNNIIGHACFRFWPLNRIGSVSARLRSKDSASVG
;
A
#
# COMPACT_ATOMS: atom_id res chain seq x y z
N MET A 1 49.51 -61.41 -5.85
CA MET A 1 48.10 -61.02 -5.97
C MET A 1 48.04 -59.54 -5.64
N THR A 2 48.11 -58.69 -6.68
CA THR A 2 48.00 -57.25 -6.57
C THR A 2 46.52 -56.92 -6.79
N GLN A 3 45.83 -56.42 -5.73
CA GLN A 3 44.49 -55.88 -5.85
C GLN A 3 44.58 -54.52 -6.58
N ASP A 4 44.01 -54.46 -7.76
CA ASP A 4 43.79 -53.22 -8.51
C ASP A 4 42.65 -52.43 -7.86
N ASN A 5 43.01 -51.38 -7.11
CA ASN A 5 42.14 -50.54 -6.34
C ASN A 5 41.82 -49.28 -7.16
N SER A 6 41.40 -49.42 -8.41
CA SER A 6 40.98 -48.31 -9.27
C SER A 6 39.56 -47.87 -8.86
N ALA A 7 39.48 -46.75 -8.13
CA ALA A 7 38.20 -46.11 -7.80
C ALA A 7 37.47 -45.72 -9.13
N PRO A 8 36.15 -45.91 -9.24
CA PRO A 8 35.40 -45.60 -10.45
C PRO A 8 35.43 -44.08 -10.74
N VAL A 9 36.10 -43.74 -11.85
CA VAL A 9 36.17 -42.36 -12.36
C VAL A 9 34.81 -41.96 -12.88
N THR A 10 34.05 -41.14 -12.15
CA THR A 10 32.79 -40.61 -12.61
C THR A 10 33.01 -39.74 -13.86
N PRO A 11 32.35 -39.98 -15.00
CA PRO A 11 32.60 -39.26 -16.21
C PRO A 11 32.21 -37.76 -16.06
N LEU A 12 32.99 -36.87 -16.70
CA LEU A 12 32.82 -35.39 -16.61
C LEU A 12 31.42 -34.93 -16.93
N TRP A 13 30.73 -35.57 -17.87
CA TRP A 13 29.34 -35.22 -18.24
C TRP A 13 28.33 -35.51 -17.12
N SER A 14 28.53 -36.51 -16.25
CA SER A 14 27.64 -36.77 -15.13
C SER A 14 27.78 -35.69 -14.03
N ARG A 15 28.97 -35.10 -13.88
CA ARG A 15 29.20 -33.95 -12.99
C ARG A 15 28.55 -32.69 -13.54
N VAL A 16 28.64 -32.44 -14.84
CA VAL A 16 27.99 -31.33 -15.52
C VAL A 16 26.45 -31.44 -15.39
N TRP A 17 25.89 -32.61 -15.66
CA TRP A 17 24.44 -32.86 -15.51
C TRP A 17 23.96 -32.67 -14.09
N ARG A 18 24.72 -33.08 -13.09
CA ARG A 18 24.37 -32.90 -11.68
C ARG A 18 24.39 -31.44 -11.28
N SER A 19 25.41 -30.70 -11.69
CA SER A 19 25.50 -29.24 -11.47
C SER A 19 24.36 -28.46 -12.14
N GLN A 20 24.01 -28.82 -13.39
CA GLN A 20 22.89 -28.19 -14.11
C GLN A 20 21.54 -28.46 -13.43
N ARG A 21 21.32 -29.68 -12.93
CA ARG A 21 20.11 -30.02 -12.20
C ARG A 21 20.00 -29.27 -10.88
N GLU A 22 21.10 -29.14 -10.14
CA GLU A 22 21.15 -28.37 -8.89
C GLU A 22 20.84 -26.90 -9.14
N ASN A 23 21.43 -26.29 -10.18
CA ASN A 23 21.14 -24.91 -10.58
C ASN A 23 19.67 -24.73 -11.00
N LEU A 24 19.11 -25.68 -11.75
CA LEU A 24 17.70 -25.62 -12.16
C LEU A 24 16.75 -25.66 -10.95
N ILE A 25 17.04 -26.52 -9.96
CA ILE A 25 16.26 -26.59 -8.73
C ILE A 25 16.33 -25.26 -7.96
N LEU A 26 17.52 -24.67 -7.83
CA LEU A 26 17.68 -23.37 -7.17
C LEU A 26 16.90 -22.26 -7.89
N ILE A 27 16.93 -22.24 -9.23
CA ILE A 27 16.15 -21.28 -10.02
C ILE A 27 14.64 -21.48 -9.79
N LEU A 28 14.16 -22.72 -9.80
CA LEU A 28 12.74 -23.03 -9.55
C LEU A 28 12.30 -22.61 -8.14
N ILE A 29 13.15 -22.87 -7.14
CA ILE A 29 12.89 -22.42 -5.75
C ILE A 29 12.85 -20.89 -5.69
N ALA A 30 13.80 -20.20 -6.30
CA ALA A 30 13.83 -18.74 -6.34
C ALA A 30 12.59 -18.15 -7.02
N LEU A 31 12.16 -18.71 -8.14
CA LEU A 31 10.93 -18.30 -8.84
C LEU A 31 9.67 -18.55 -7.99
N LEU A 32 9.61 -19.71 -7.32
CA LEU A 32 8.50 -20.02 -6.41
C LEU A 32 8.45 -19.04 -5.23
N LEU A 33 9.59 -18.75 -4.60
CA LEU A 33 9.68 -17.78 -3.51
C LEU A 33 9.29 -16.38 -3.99
N ALA A 34 9.80 -15.95 -5.15
CA ALA A 34 9.44 -14.65 -5.73
C ALA A 34 7.92 -14.55 -6.01
N PHE A 35 7.33 -15.63 -6.52
CA PHE A 35 5.88 -15.72 -6.74
C PHE A 35 5.10 -15.64 -5.41
N LEU A 36 5.51 -16.38 -4.38
CA LEU A 36 4.87 -16.35 -3.06
C LEU A 36 4.98 -14.97 -2.41
N ILE A 37 6.17 -14.34 -2.45
CA ILE A 37 6.38 -13.00 -1.91
C ILE A 37 5.47 -12.01 -2.63
N ARG A 38 5.46 -12.00 -3.97
CA ARG A 38 4.61 -11.09 -4.76
C ARG A 38 3.12 -11.27 -4.48
N THR A 39 2.67 -12.51 -4.30
CA THR A 39 1.25 -12.83 -4.11
C THR A 39 0.76 -12.49 -2.71
N PHE A 40 1.55 -12.83 -1.68
CA PHE A 40 1.08 -12.80 -0.29
C PHE A 40 1.74 -11.73 0.58
N VAL A 41 2.93 -11.27 0.25
CA VAL A 41 3.71 -10.40 1.14
C VAL A 41 3.71 -8.96 0.68
N ALA A 42 4.20 -8.69 -0.52
CA ALA A 42 4.34 -7.33 -1.03
C ALA A 42 4.41 -7.29 -2.55
N GLU A 43 3.91 -6.20 -3.13
CA GLU A 43 3.96 -5.97 -4.57
C GLU A 43 4.41 -4.55 -4.90
N PRO A 44 5.17 -4.36 -6.01
CA PRO A 44 5.50 -3.04 -6.50
C PRO A 44 4.30 -2.40 -7.20
N ARG A 45 4.09 -1.09 -6.95
CA ARG A 45 3.06 -0.28 -7.63
C ARG A 45 3.65 1.00 -8.17
N TYR A 46 3.14 1.42 -9.32
CA TYR A 46 3.42 2.70 -9.97
C TYR A 46 2.30 3.69 -9.65
N ILE A 47 2.64 4.96 -9.42
CA ILE A 47 1.68 6.04 -9.15
C ILE A 47 1.37 6.77 -10.45
N PRO A 48 0.13 6.66 -10.97
CA PRO A 48 -0.24 7.25 -12.27
C PRO A 48 -0.84 8.66 -12.18
N SER A 49 -1.09 9.20 -10.97
CA SER A 49 -1.81 10.47 -10.78
C SER A 49 -1.24 11.30 -9.64
N ASP A 50 -1.60 12.58 -9.62
CA ASP A 50 -1.16 13.56 -8.63
C ASP A 50 -2.15 13.72 -7.46
N SER A 51 -3.13 12.85 -7.31
CA SER A 51 -4.14 12.93 -6.25
C SER A 51 -3.59 12.80 -4.82
N MET A 52 -2.33 12.36 -4.68
CA MET A 52 -1.64 12.22 -3.39
C MET A 52 -0.50 13.24 -3.21
N LEU A 53 -0.46 14.30 -4.03
CA LEU A 53 0.49 15.41 -3.80
C LEU A 53 0.22 16.09 -2.46
N PRO A 54 1.29 16.55 -1.78
CA PRO A 54 2.71 16.47 -2.10
C PRO A 54 3.40 15.18 -1.64
N THR A 55 2.68 14.27 -0.99
CA THR A 55 3.25 13.03 -0.41
C THR A 55 3.77 12.10 -1.50
N LEU A 56 2.96 11.82 -2.51
CA LEU A 56 3.32 11.01 -3.68
C LEU A 56 3.12 11.80 -4.95
N HIS A 57 4.04 11.61 -5.89
CA HIS A 57 4.00 12.25 -7.20
C HIS A 57 3.76 11.20 -8.28
N MET A 58 3.19 11.62 -9.39
CA MET A 58 3.14 10.79 -10.59
C MET A 58 4.55 10.30 -10.96
N GLY A 59 4.68 9.02 -11.26
CA GLY A 59 5.97 8.38 -11.56
C GLY A 59 6.65 7.72 -10.37
N ASP A 60 6.22 7.95 -9.14
CA ASP A 60 6.73 7.24 -7.96
C ASP A 60 6.45 5.73 -8.08
N ARG A 61 7.39 4.92 -7.56
CA ARG A 61 7.21 3.47 -7.43
C ARG A 61 7.29 3.06 -5.97
N LEU A 62 6.28 2.35 -5.52
CA LEU A 62 6.08 2.00 -4.13
C LEU A 62 6.12 0.49 -3.93
N VAL A 63 6.48 0.09 -2.72
CA VAL A 63 6.19 -1.24 -2.19
C VAL A 63 4.88 -1.15 -1.40
N VAL A 64 3.94 -1.99 -1.78
CA VAL A 64 2.66 -2.18 -1.09
C VAL A 64 2.73 -3.52 -0.37
N GLU A 65 2.70 -3.49 0.94
CA GLU A 65 2.70 -4.70 1.76
C GLU A 65 1.25 -5.10 2.10
N LYS A 66 1.04 -6.42 2.25
CA LYS A 66 -0.28 -7.01 2.43
C LYS A 66 -0.49 -7.64 3.81
N ILE A 67 0.59 -7.85 4.55
CA ILE A 67 0.58 -8.66 5.78
C ILE A 67 -0.01 -7.90 6.95
N SER A 68 0.28 -6.59 7.10
CA SER A 68 -0.17 -5.79 8.24
C SER A 68 -1.67 -5.86 8.44
N TYR A 69 -2.44 -5.82 7.34
CA TYR A 69 -3.90 -5.82 7.42
C TYR A 69 -4.54 -7.20 7.63
N TRP A 70 -3.74 -8.25 7.72
CA TRP A 70 -4.17 -9.54 8.27
C TRP A 70 -4.11 -9.55 9.81
N LEU A 71 -3.22 -8.74 10.39
CA LEU A 71 -2.97 -8.69 11.83
C LEU A 71 -3.79 -7.59 12.52
N HIS A 72 -3.96 -6.44 11.85
CA HIS A 72 -4.73 -5.30 12.37
C HIS A 72 -5.43 -4.56 11.22
N PRO A 73 -6.59 -3.94 11.48
CA PRO A 73 -7.26 -3.11 10.46
C PRO A 73 -6.45 -1.85 10.13
N PRO A 74 -6.70 -1.22 8.97
CA PRO A 74 -6.16 0.09 8.64
C PRO A 74 -6.47 1.13 9.73
N THR A 75 -5.54 2.05 9.95
CA THR A 75 -5.64 3.14 10.92
C THR A 75 -5.64 4.50 10.23
N THR A 76 -6.19 5.52 10.90
CA THR A 76 -6.16 6.90 10.39
C THR A 76 -4.72 7.36 10.13
N GLY A 77 -4.48 7.86 8.92
CA GLY A 77 -3.15 8.25 8.43
C GLY A 77 -2.48 7.22 7.51
N ASP A 78 -2.90 5.96 7.52
CA ASP A 78 -2.35 4.93 6.61
C ASP A 78 -2.63 5.29 5.16
N ILE A 79 -1.63 5.11 4.28
CA ILE A 79 -1.82 5.22 2.84
C ILE A 79 -2.08 3.81 2.30
N ILE A 80 -3.28 3.61 1.78
CA ILE A 80 -3.75 2.31 1.32
C ILE A 80 -3.89 2.26 -0.19
N VAL A 81 -3.63 1.07 -0.74
CA VAL A 81 -3.93 0.72 -2.14
C VAL A 81 -5.14 -0.20 -2.15
N PHE A 82 -6.08 0.07 -3.05
CA PHE A 82 -7.36 -0.65 -3.10
C PHE A 82 -7.89 -0.80 -4.54
N GLU A 83 -8.72 -1.82 -4.75
CA GLU A 83 -9.51 -1.98 -5.96
C GLU A 83 -10.72 -1.03 -5.94
N PRO A 84 -11.17 -0.51 -7.10
CA PRO A 84 -12.30 0.41 -7.14
C PRO A 84 -13.58 -0.25 -6.59
N PRO A 85 -14.26 0.39 -5.63
CA PRO A 85 -15.57 -0.07 -5.18
C PRO A 85 -16.59 0.06 -6.31
N GLN A 86 -17.78 -0.55 -6.12
CA GLN A 86 -18.80 -0.59 -7.16
C GLN A 86 -19.21 0.80 -7.69
N GLN A 87 -19.16 1.81 -6.83
CA GLN A 87 -19.45 3.21 -7.20
C GLN A 87 -18.49 3.71 -8.28
N LEU A 88 -17.17 3.50 -8.08
CA LEU A 88 -16.16 3.86 -9.07
C LEU A 88 -16.27 3.02 -10.35
N GLN A 89 -16.62 1.73 -10.25
CA GLN A 89 -16.83 0.88 -11.41
C GLN A 89 -18.02 1.39 -12.26
N LYS A 90 -19.11 1.87 -11.62
CA LYS A 90 -20.25 2.51 -12.31
C LYS A 90 -19.86 3.83 -12.99
N MET A 91 -18.83 4.51 -12.50
CA MET A 91 -18.26 5.71 -13.14
C MET A 91 -17.29 5.38 -14.29
N GLY A 92 -17.11 4.10 -14.63
CA GLY A 92 -16.32 3.65 -15.78
C GLY A 92 -14.90 3.19 -15.46
N TYR A 93 -14.49 3.11 -14.19
CA TYR A 93 -13.18 2.60 -13.81
C TYR A 93 -13.13 1.07 -13.90
N ALA A 94 -12.04 0.54 -14.45
CA ALA A 94 -11.85 -0.91 -14.58
C ALA A 94 -11.64 -1.57 -13.21
N LYS A 95 -12.21 -2.78 -13.03
CA LYS A 95 -12.17 -3.49 -11.74
C LYS A 95 -10.75 -3.78 -11.25
N ASP A 96 -9.81 -4.02 -12.16
CA ASP A 96 -8.40 -4.33 -11.89
C ASP A 96 -7.51 -3.08 -11.75
N GLN A 97 -8.08 -1.89 -11.89
CA GLN A 97 -7.38 -0.64 -11.67
C GLN A 97 -7.15 -0.44 -10.18
N ALA A 98 -5.90 -0.11 -9.79
CA ALA A 98 -5.59 0.18 -8.39
C ALA A 98 -5.64 1.68 -8.12
N PHE A 99 -6.24 2.03 -6.99
CA PHE A 99 -6.28 3.37 -6.42
C PHE A 99 -5.42 3.47 -5.18
N ILE A 100 -4.97 4.68 -4.87
CA ILE A 100 -4.22 4.98 -3.66
C ILE A 100 -4.79 6.21 -2.98
N LYS A 101 -5.08 6.10 -1.67
CA LYS A 101 -5.62 7.20 -0.85
C LYS A 101 -5.16 7.04 0.59
N ARG A 102 -5.36 8.08 1.38
CA ARG A 102 -5.11 8.07 2.83
C ARG A 102 -6.39 7.77 3.58
N VAL A 103 -6.30 6.89 4.58
CA VAL A 103 -7.39 6.63 5.53
C VAL A 103 -7.57 7.86 6.44
N ILE A 104 -8.77 8.38 6.47
CA ILE A 104 -9.17 9.52 7.30
C ILE A 104 -10.10 9.05 8.43
N GLY A 105 -11.14 8.30 8.08
CA GLY A 105 -12.11 7.75 9.03
C GLY A 105 -12.15 6.23 9.01
N LYS A 106 -12.26 5.62 10.17
CA LYS A 106 -12.40 4.18 10.42
C LYS A 106 -13.86 3.84 10.76
N PRO A 107 -14.25 2.55 10.76
CA PRO A 107 -15.55 2.13 11.25
C PRO A 107 -15.94 2.79 12.58
N GLY A 108 -17.13 3.40 12.62
CA GLY A 108 -17.67 4.11 13.76
C GLY A 108 -17.29 5.58 13.86
N ASP A 109 -16.26 6.06 13.18
CA ASP A 109 -15.89 7.48 13.18
C ASP A 109 -16.95 8.33 12.45
N VAL A 110 -17.17 9.54 12.91
CA VAL A 110 -17.96 10.57 12.21
C VAL A 110 -17.00 11.50 11.51
N VAL A 111 -17.10 11.61 10.19
CA VAL A 111 -16.22 12.46 9.39
C VAL A 111 -17.02 13.65 8.83
N ALA A 112 -16.39 14.82 8.84
CA ALA A 112 -16.91 16.03 8.20
C ALA A 112 -15.76 16.84 7.58
N VAL A 113 -16.07 17.60 6.55
CA VAL A 113 -15.20 18.63 5.99
C VAL A 113 -15.93 19.96 6.09
N ALA A 114 -15.37 20.89 6.85
CA ALA A 114 -15.97 22.20 7.09
C ALA A 114 -14.89 23.26 7.30
N HIS A 115 -15.15 24.47 6.79
CA HIS A 115 -14.26 25.64 6.98
C HIS A 115 -12.79 25.35 6.60
N GLY A 116 -12.58 24.59 5.54
CA GLY A 116 -11.25 24.24 5.07
C GLY A 116 -10.50 23.20 5.92
N LYS A 117 -11.20 22.47 6.79
CA LYS A 117 -10.60 21.44 7.68
C LYS A 117 -11.40 20.14 7.61
N VAL A 118 -10.69 19.05 7.84
CA VAL A 118 -11.29 17.73 8.05
C VAL A 118 -11.47 17.51 9.55
N TYR A 119 -12.63 17.04 9.94
CA TYR A 119 -12.98 16.69 11.33
C TYR A 119 -13.23 15.20 11.42
N VAL A 120 -12.72 14.59 12.47
CA VAL A 120 -13.01 13.20 12.84
C VAL A 120 -13.49 13.21 14.30
N ASN A 121 -14.74 12.78 14.52
CA ASN A 121 -15.39 12.79 15.82
C ASN A 121 -15.35 14.20 16.46
N ASP A 122 -15.74 15.21 15.70
CA ASP A 122 -15.75 16.65 16.05
C ASP A 122 -14.37 17.25 16.38
N GLN A 123 -13.29 16.50 16.20
CA GLN A 123 -11.93 17.01 16.40
C GLN A 123 -11.28 17.32 15.05
N PRO A 124 -10.69 18.52 14.87
CA PRO A 124 -9.98 18.85 13.63
C PRO A 124 -8.74 17.98 13.49
N LEU A 125 -8.60 17.33 12.33
CA LEU A 125 -7.45 16.52 12.01
C LEU A 125 -6.22 17.41 11.76
N GLN A 126 -5.06 17.03 12.31
CA GLN A 126 -3.80 17.69 12.00
C GLN A 126 -3.19 17.09 10.74
N GLU A 127 -3.02 17.91 9.70
CA GLU A 127 -2.72 17.42 8.35
C GLU A 127 -1.51 18.13 7.74
N ASP A 128 -0.34 17.93 8.35
CA ASP A 128 0.93 18.51 7.88
C ASP A 128 1.37 17.98 6.49
N TYR A 129 0.64 17.02 5.95
CA TYR A 129 0.93 16.34 4.69
C TYR A 129 0.15 16.90 3.49
N ILE A 130 -0.82 17.77 3.69
CA ILE A 130 -1.56 18.41 2.59
C ILE A 130 -0.89 19.74 2.17
N ALA A 131 -0.99 20.09 0.88
CA ALA A 131 -0.48 21.37 0.37
C ALA A 131 -1.55 22.47 0.46
N GLU A 132 -2.82 22.11 0.26
CA GLU A 132 -3.94 23.04 0.24
C GLU A 132 -5.08 22.52 1.10
N LEU A 133 -5.77 23.44 1.75
CA LEU A 133 -6.99 23.13 2.51
C LEU A 133 -8.12 22.74 1.54
N PRO A 134 -9.03 21.81 1.94
CA PRO A 134 -10.18 21.47 1.12
C PRO A 134 -11.08 22.69 0.91
N ALA A 135 -11.45 22.96 -0.36
CA ALA A 135 -12.31 24.06 -0.76
C ALA A 135 -13.79 23.66 -0.90
N TYR A 136 -14.19 22.61 -0.19
CA TYR A 136 -15.56 22.08 -0.24
C TYR A 136 -16.04 21.71 1.17
N GLU A 137 -17.35 21.57 1.32
CA GLU A 137 -18.01 21.09 2.54
C GLU A 137 -18.54 19.66 2.30
N TRP A 138 -18.45 18.80 3.30
CA TRP A 138 -18.94 17.42 3.23
C TRP A 138 -19.32 16.89 4.61
N GLY A 139 -20.37 16.08 4.68
CA GLY A 139 -20.81 15.44 5.92
C GLY A 139 -21.57 16.41 6.87
N PRO A 140 -21.62 16.13 8.20
CA PRO A 140 -21.02 14.97 8.86
C PRO A 140 -21.70 13.65 8.50
N GLN A 141 -20.90 12.57 8.35
CA GLN A 141 -21.42 11.23 8.13
C GLN A 141 -20.62 10.20 8.94
N GLN A 142 -21.32 9.22 9.48
CA GLN A 142 -20.69 8.12 10.21
C GLN A 142 -20.21 7.04 9.25
N VAL A 143 -18.97 6.60 9.42
CA VAL A 143 -18.37 5.48 8.68
C VAL A 143 -19.01 4.18 9.16
N ALA A 144 -19.61 3.41 8.26
CA ALA A 144 -20.27 2.16 8.60
C ALA A 144 -19.25 1.05 8.97
N GLU A 145 -19.76 -0.02 9.58
CA GLU A 145 -18.96 -1.21 9.86
C GLU A 145 -18.36 -1.78 8.57
N ASN A 146 -17.08 -2.16 8.63
CA ASN A 146 -16.31 -2.67 7.49
C ASN A 146 -16.12 -1.69 6.32
N GLU A 147 -16.26 -0.40 6.55
CA GLU A 147 -15.99 0.66 5.60
C GLU A 147 -14.93 1.63 6.12
N PHE A 148 -14.34 2.40 5.20
CA PHE A 148 -13.36 3.44 5.51
C PHE A 148 -13.70 4.70 4.72
N PHE A 149 -13.43 5.86 5.30
CA PHE A 149 -13.43 7.12 4.59
C PHE A 149 -11.99 7.47 4.21
N VAL A 150 -11.73 7.62 2.92
CA VAL A 150 -10.39 7.84 2.38
C VAL A 150 -10.35 9.11 1.55
N MET A 151 -9.24 9.85 1.65
CA MET A 151 -9.03 11.08 0.88
C MET A 151 -7.64 11.09 0.21
N GLY A 152 -7.55 11.80 -0.91
CA GLY A 152 -6.26 12.19 -1.46
C GLY A 152 -5.61 13.29 -0.63
N ASP A 153 -4.28 13.33 -0.60
CA ASP A 153 -3.55 14.43 0.04
C ASP A 153 -3.66 15.73 -0.78
N ASN A 154 -3.86 15.61 -2.10
CA ASN A 154 -4.25 16.71 -2.98
C ASN A 154 -5.77 16.93 -2.92
N ARG A 155 -6.23 17.57 -1.86
CA ARG A 155 -7.63 17.70 -1.46
C ARG A 155 -8.57 18.18 -2.55
N ASN A 156 -8.13 19.16 -3.34
CA ASN A 156 -8.96 19.82 -4.35
C ASN A 156 -8.87 19.15 -5.74
N ASP A 157 -7.96 18.18 -5.90
CA ASP A 157 -7.77 17.40 -7.15
C ASP A 157 -7.68 15.89 -6.85
N SER A 158 -8.70 15.38 -6.18
CA SER A 158 -8.79 13.97 -5.80
C SER A 158 -10.21 13.44 -5.95
N ASN A 159 -10.36 12.40 -6.77
CA ASN A 159 -11.60 11.62 -6.79
C ASN A 159 -11.51 10.56 -5.68
N ASP A 160 -12.14 10.85 -4.53
CA ASP A 160 -12.06 10.04 -3.32
C ASP A 160 -13.42 9.96 -2.58
N SER A 161 -13.45 9.58 -1.32
CA SER A 161 -14.68 9.29 -0.59
C SER A 161 -15.66 10.46 -0.51
N HIS A 162 -15.22 11.71 -0.61
CA HIS A 162 -16.13 12.86 -0.63
C HIS A 162 -16.98 12.89 -1.92
N VAL A 163 -16.55 12.21 -3.00
CA VAL A 163 -17.25 12.12 -4.28
C VAL A 163 -18.06 10.84 -4.41
N TRP A 164 -17.44 9.67 -4.09
CA TRP A 164 -18.05 8.36 -4.39
C TRP A 164 -18.48 7.58 -3.13
N GLY A 165 -18.26 8.11 -1.92
CA GLY A 165 -18.68 7.49 -0.66
C GLY A 165 -17.63 6.62 0.00
N PHE A 166 -18.05 5.68 0.83
CA PHE A 166 -17.16 4.87 1.65
C PHE A 166 -16.51 3.72 0.90
N LEU A 167 -15.28 3.39 1.30
CA LEU A 167 -14.49 2.28 0.76
C LEU A 167 -14.76 1.01 1.58
N PRO A 168 -15.30 -0.06 0.99
CA PRO A 168 -15.42 -1.33 1.69
C PRO A 168 -14.05 -1.95 2.01
N LYS A 169 -13.90 -2.50 3.21
CA LYS A 169 -12.66 -3.15 3.67
C LYS A 169 -12.13 -4.20 2.69
N ASN A 170 -13.03 -4.97 2.08
CA ASN A 170 -12.65 -6.05 1.16
C ASN A 170 -12.02 -5.56 -0.15
N ASN A 171 -12.10 -4.28 -0.47
CA ASN A 171 -11.44 -3.69 -1.62
C ASN A 171 -9.97 -3.34 -1.34
N ILE A 172 -9.53 -3.35 -0.08
CA ILE A 172 -8.18 -2.96 0.30
C ILE A 172 -7.19 -4.07 -0.08
N ILE A 173 -6.19 -3.71 -0.90
CA ILE A 173 -5.11 -4.59 -1.34
C ILE A 173 -4.00 -4.64 -0.28
N GLY A 174 -3.57 -3.47 0.24
CA GLY A 174 -2.48 -3.38 1.20
C GLY A 174 -2.07 -1.95 1.54
N HIS A 175 -1.02 -1.85 2.35
CA HIS A 175 -0.45 -0.60 2.85
C HIS A 175 0.75 -0.17 2.01
N ALA A 176 0.76 1.07 1.54
CA ALA A 176 1.90 1.67 0.85
C ALA A 176 2.96 2.08 1.88
N CYS A 177 4.03 1.32 2.03
CA CYS A 177 4.99 1.47 3.12
C CYS A 177 6.30 2.13 2.70
N PHE A 178 6.76 1.92 1.47
CA PHE A 178 8.08 2.37 1.05
C PHE A 178 8.11 2.78 -0.41
N ARG A 179 8.72 3.96 -0.69
CA ARG A 179 9.00 4.44 -2.04
C ARG A 179 10.44 4.09 -2.41
N PHE A 180 10.62 3.30 -3.49
CA PHE A 180 11.94 2.89 -3.96
C PHE A 180 12.39 3.61 -5.24
N TRP A 181 11.52 4.40 -5.87
CA TRP A 181 11.83 5.23 -7.01
C TRP A 181 11.00 6.51 -7.01
N PRO A 182 11.57 7.66 -7.41
CA PRO A 182 12.93 7.90 -7.89
C PRO A 182 13.98 7.87 -6.77
N LEU A 183 15.26 7.64 -7.11
CA LEU A 183 16.34 7.43 -6.13
C LEU A 183 16.52 8.58 -5.15
N ASN A 184 16.31 9.83 -5.60
CA ASN A 184 16.40 11.04 -4.77
C ASN A 184 15.23 11.21 -3.78
N ARG A 185 14.21 10.36 -3.85
CA ARG A 185 13.02 10.37 -2.99
C ARG A 185 12.78 9.02 -2.30
N ILE A 186 13.79 8.15 -2.25
CA ILE A 186 13.70 6.86 -1.55
C ILE A 186 13.38 7.11 -0.07
N GLY A 187 12.41 6.35 0.47
CA GLY A 187 12.07 6.41 1.89
C GLY A 187 10.69 5.87 2.22
N SER A 188 10.37 5.86 3.50
CA SER A 188 9.04 5.52 4.01
C SER A 188 8.00 6.52 3.52
N VAL A 189 6.82 6.00 3.17
CA VAL A 189 5.67 6.79 2.70
C VAL A 189 4.75 7.20 3.85
N SER A 190 4.98 6.62 5.04
CA SER A 190 4.20 6.89 6.23
C SER A 190 4.28 8.36 6.64
N ALA A 191 3.17 9.09 6.59
CA ALA A 191 3.07 10.37 7.25
C ALA A 191 3.09 10.11 8.76
N ARG A 192 4.08 10.65 9.46
CA ARG A 192 4.04 10.68 10.93
C ARG A 192 2.93 11.64 11.34
N LEU A 193 1.76 11.12 11.67
CA LEU A 193 0.86 11.85 12.54
C LEU A 193 1.62 12.06 13.86
N ARG A 194 2.00 13.30 14.12
CA ARG A 194 2.64 13.66 15.37
C ARG A 194 1.56 13.57 16.47
N SER A 195 1.57 12.46 17.23
CA SER A 195 0.74 12.37 18.42
C SER A 195 1.14 13.48 19.41
N LYS A 196 0.17 14.22 19.91
CA LYS A 196 0.36 15.28 20.93
C LYS A 196 0.76 14.74 22.32
N ASP A 197 1.01 13.44 22.47
CA ASP A 197 1.19 12.82 23.79
C ASP A 197 2.60 12.94 24.39
N SER A 198 3.49 13.76 23.82
CA SER A 198 4.85 13.95 24.38
C SER A 198 5.15 15.35 24.94
N ALA A 199 4.13 16.16 25.21
CA ALA A 199 4.32 17.53 25.72
C ALA A 199 3.65 17.79 27.09
N SER A 200 3.63 16.81 27.98
CA SER A 200 3.23 17.05 29.38
C SER A 200 3.98 16.15 30.37
N VAL A 201 5.31 16.25 30.42
CA VAL A 201 6.10 16.00 31.65
C VAL A 201 7.36 16.85 31.52
N GLY A 202 7.37 17.94 32.22
CA GLY A 202 8.50 18.84 32.39
C GLY A 202 8.14 19.89 33.41
#